data_af8812816c6befc2295a9418431b6165
#
_entry.id   af8812816c6befc2295a9418431b6165
#
_cell.length_a   1.000
_cell.length_b   1.000
_cell.length_c   1.000
_cell.angle_alpha   90.00
_cell.angle_beta   90.00
_cell.angle_gamma   90.00
#
_symmetry.space_group_name_H-M   'P 1'
#
loop_
_entity.id
_entity.type
_entity.pdbx_description
1 polymer ?
#
loop_
_entity_poly.entity_id
_entity_poly.type
_entity_poly.pdbx_seq_one_letter_code
_entity_poly.pdbx_strand_id
1 'polypeptide(L)'
;MNKKEVISYSGFSMMPPESVELLENNKGRVVINENEKIVDVPDYKILSFWDRIEQLGIWKWKKKYNSKYEILDGYQWQLKLRNRKGEAKHIEGHESYPKNFKDLIKELNILFGTKIEF
;
A
#
# COMPACT_ATOMS: atom_id res chain seq x y z
N MET A 1 -3.66 22.48 12.03
CA MET A 1 -3.74 21.10 12.50
C MET A 1 -3.04 20.17 11.53
N ASN A 2 -2.05 19.46 11.98
CA ASN A 2 -1.30 18.55 11.10
C ASN A 2 -2.10 17.28 10.86
N LYS A 3 -2.29 16.96 9.58
CA LYS A 3 -2.93 15.71 9.23
C LYS A 3 -1.93 14.56 9.41
N LYS A 4 -2.41 13.45 9.89
CA LYS A 4 -1.58 12.27 10.15
C LYS A 4 -1.03 11.67 8.85
N GLU A 5 0.24 11.32 8.85
CA GLU A 5 0.87 10.57 7.77
C GLU A 5 0.23 9.18 7.67
N VAL A 6 -0.12 8.75 6.45
CA VAL A 6 -0.78 7.46 6.23
C VAL A 6 -0.07 6.69 5.12
N ILE A 7 0.30 5.45 5.40
CA ILE A 7 0.73 4.49 4.41
C ILE A 7 0.01 3.19 4.75
N SER A 8 -0.94 2.78 3.92
CA SER A 8 -1.75 1.61 4.20
C SER A 8 -2.08 0.89 2.90
N TYR A 9 -1.83 -0.41 2.87
CA TYR A 9 -2.16 -1.27 1.74
C TYR A 9 -2.83 -2.52 2.25
N SER A 10 -3.86 -2.98 1.57
CA SER A 10 -4.49 -4.26 1.83
C SER A 10 -4.88 -4.93 0.54
N GLY A 11 -4.79 -6.26 0.53
CA GLY A 11 -5.18 -7.04 -0.62
C GLY A 11 -5.74 -8.38 -0.19
N PHE A 12 -6.75 -8.87 -0.90
CA PHE A 12 -7.32 -10.17 -0.62
C PHE A 12 -7.98 -10.77 -1.85
N SER A 13 -8.05 -12.09 -1.84
CA SER A 13 -8.81 -12.87 -2.81
C SER A 13 -9.53 -13.97 -2.01
N MET A 14 -9.52 -15.19 -2.46
CA MET A 14 -10.08 -16.31 -1.70
C MET A 14 -9.19 -16.71 -0.50
N MET A 15 -7.93 -16.25 -0.50
CA MET A 15 -7.00 -16.45 0.61
C MET A 15 -7.22 -15.39 1.68
N PRO A 16 -6.77 -15.61 2.92
CA PRO A 16 -6.83 -14.58 3.96
C PRO A 16 -6.19 -13.27 3.48
N PRO A 17 -6.75 -12.13 3.88
CA PRO A 17 -6.20 -10.85 3.43
C PRO A 17 -4.79 -10.61 3.97
N GLU A 18 -4.01 -9.87 3.21
CA GLU A 18 -2.72 -9.35 3.65
C GLU A 18 -2.81 -7.84 3.73
N SER A 19 -2.15 -7.26 4.73
CA SER A 19 -2.16 -5.80 4.88
C SER A 19 -0.89 -5.31 5.55
N VAL A 20 -0.54 -4.08 5.22
CA VAL A 20 0.56 -3.36 5.87
C VAL A 20 0.07 -1.97 6.16
N GLU A 21 0.45 -1.42 7.32
CA GLU A 21 -0.04 -0.12 7.76
C GLU A 21 1.00 0.57 8.62
N LEU A 22 1.27 1.84 8.33
CA LEU A 22 2.14 2.64 9.17
C LEU A 22 1.38 3.08 10.43
N LEU A 23 1.96 2.80 11.59
CA LEU A 23 1.44 3.20 12.89
C LEU A 23 2.25 4.40 13.42
N GLU A 24 1.86 4.89 14.60
CA GLU A 24 2.61 5.96 15.26
C GLU A 24 3.95 5.45 15.78
N ASN A 25 4.86 6.38 16.07
CA ASN A 25 6.17 6.11 16.66
C ASN A 25 7.05 5.20 15.80
N ASN A 26 6.99 5.37 14.49
CA ASN A 26 7.85 4.62 13.56
C ASN A 26 7.66 3.11 13.66
N LYS A 27 6.43 2.69 13.81
CA LYS A 27 6.04 1.28 13.83
C LYS A 27 5.16 0.97 12.63
N GLY A 28 5.16 -0.29 12.24
CA GLY A 28 4.26 -0.78 11.20
C GLY A 28 3.54 -2.03 11.68
N ARG A 29 2.31 -2.19 11.23
CA ARG A 29 1.55 -3.41 11.47
C ARG A 29 1.48 -4.21 10.18
N VAL A 30 1.88 -5.47 10.25
CA VAL A 30 1.89 -6.39 9.10
C VAL A 30 0.98 -7.56 9.43
N VAL A 31 0.02 -7.85 8.55
CA VAL A 31 -0.85 -9.02 8.70
C VAL A 31 -0.74 -9.86 7.44
N ILE A 32 -0.18 -11.05 7.57
CA ILE A 32 0.01 -11.99 6.46
C ILE A 32 -0.33 -13.39 6.97
N ASN A 33 -1.18 -14.12 6.23
CA ASN A 33 -1.63 -15.46 6.60
C ASN A 33 -2.22 -15.49 8.01
N GLU A 34 -3.04 -14.48 8.34
CA GLU A 34 -3.72 -14.34 9.65
C GLU A 34 -2.75 -14.11 10.81
N ASN A 35 -1.48 -13.88 10.55
CA ASN A 35 -0.48 -13.56 11.58
C ASN A 35 -0.20 -12.06 11.59
N GLU A 36 -0.40 -11.44 12.74
CA GLU A 36 -0.10 -10.03 12.94
C GLU A 36 1.28 -9.87 13.52
N LYS A 37 2.03 -8.90 13.00
CA LYS A 37 3.38 -8.60 13.48
C LYS A 37 3.58 -7.10 13.49
N ILE A 38 4.21 -6.60 14.54
CA ILE A 38 4.61 -5.19 14.62
C ILE A 38 6.10 -5.10 14.25
N VAL A 39 6.42 -4.20 13.34
CA VAL A 39 7.79 -4.02 12.86
C VAL A 39 8.23 -2.58 13.06
N ASP A 40 9.54 -2.37 13.07
CA ASP A 40 10.10 -1.02 13.11
C ASP A 40 10.15 -0.45 11.69
N VAL A 41 9.76 0.82 11.56
CA VAL A 41 9.78 1.53 10.28
C VAL A 41 10.58 2.82 10.47
N PRO A 42 11.91 2.77 10.30
CA PRO A 42 12.74 3.94 10.54
C PRO A 42 12.40 5.10 9.62
N ASP A 43 12.62 6.31 10.11
CA ASP A 43 12.29 7.53 9.38
C ASP A 43 12.94 7.61 7.99
N TYR A 44 14.21 7.17 7.89
CA TYR A 44 14.89 7.21 6.59
C TYR A 44 14.19 6.32 5.54
N LYS A 45 13.59 5.22 5.96
CA LYS A 45 12.81 4.35 5.05
C LYS A 45 11.51 5.01 4.62
N ILE A 46 10.86 5.72 5.54
CA ILE A 46 9.62 6.43 5.23
C ILE A 46 9.90 7.53 4.20
N LEU A 47 10.96 8.32 4.41
CA LEU A 47 11.34 9.37 3.48
C LEU A 47 11.70 8.82 2.10
N SER A 48 12.45 7.73 2.07
CA SER A 48 12.80 7.05 0.83
C SER A 48 11.56 6.53 0.10
N PHE A 49 10.59 6.00 0.84
CA PHE A 49 9.32 5.55 0.29
C PHE A 49 8.58 6.70 -0.42
N TRP A 50 8.49 7.86 0.22
CA TRP A 50 7.81 9.02 -0.39
C TRP A 50 8.53 9.49 -1.65
N ASP A 51 9.85 9.47 -1.67
CA ASP A 51 10.61 9.81 -2.88
C ASP A 51 10.27 8.85 -4.04
N ARG A 52 10.16 7.56 -3.75
CA ARG A 52 9.80 6.56 -4.77
C ARG A 52 8.36 6.73 -5.24
N ILE A 53 7.43 7.07 -4.35
CA ILE A 53 6.05 7.33 -4.71
C ILE A 53 5.98 8.46 -5.75
N GLU A 54 6.77 9.53 -5.55
CA GLU A 54 6.87 10.62 -6.51
C GLU A 54 7.46 10.14 -7.84
N GLN A 55 8.58 9.43 -7.79
CA GLN A 55 9.27 8.93 -8.99
C GLN A 55 8.40 7.99 -9.81
N LEU A 56 7.60 7.17 -9.16
CA LEU A 56 6.72 6.22 -9.83
C LEU A 56 5.43 6.86 -10.36
N GLY A 57 5.16 8.11 -10.01
CA GLY A 57 3.98 8.83 -10.47
C GLY A 57 2.67 8.32 -9.87
N ILE A 58 2.74 7.76 -8.67
CA ILE A 58 1.57 7.16 -8.03
C ILE A 58 0.48 8.18 -7.72
N TRP A 59 0.85 9.44 -7.44
CA TRP A 59 -0.11 10.50 -7.23
C TRP A 59 -1.01 10.76 -8.44
N LYS A 60 -0.58 10.34 -9.63
CA LYS A 60 -1.32 10.51 -10.90
C LYS A 60 -2.18 9.28 -11.23
N TRP A 61 -2.14 8.23 -10.42
CA TRP A 61 -2.98 7.05 -10.65
C TRP A 61 -4.46 7.41 -10.54
N LYS A 62 -5.29 6.64 -11.24
CA LYS A 62 -6.75 6.74 -11.08
C LYS A 62 -7.15 6.28 -9.68
N LYS A 63 -8.30 6.72 -9.24
CA LYS A 63 -8.82 6.31 -7.92
C LYS A 63 -9.37 4.88 -7.91
N LYS A 64 -9.81 4.39 -9.07
CA LYS A 64 -10.38 3.04 -9.19
C LYS A 64 -9.86 2.32 -10.41
N TYR A 65 -9.59 1.04 -10.24
CA TYR A 65 -9.20 0.13 -11.32
C TYR A 65 -10.12 -1.06 -11.27
N ASN A 66 -10.97 -1.23 -12.32
CA ASN A 66 -11.92 -2.32 -12.40
C ASN A 66 -11.68 -3.13 -13.67
N SER A 67 -11.78 -4.46 -13.56
CA SER A 67 -11.71 -5.33 -14.71
C SER A 67 -12.88 -5.05 -15.67
N LYS A 68 -12.65 -5.24 -16.96
CA LYS A 68 -13.70 -5.13 -17.99
C LYS A 68 -14.74 -6.24 -17.86
N TYR A 69 -14.38 -7.33 -17.19
CA TYR A 69 -15.25 -8.50 -17.03
C TYR A 69 -15.68 -8.62 -15.58
N GLU A 70 -16.86 -9.14 -15.38
CA GLU A 70 -17.35 -9.43 -14.05
C GLU A 70 -16.58 -10.65 -13.51
N ILE A 71 -15.78 -10.42 -12.48
CA ILE A 71 -14.96 -11.47 -11.86
C ILE A 71 -15.39 -11.58 -10.40
N LEU A 72 -15.94 -12.76 -10.03
CA LEU A 72 -16.48 -12.99 -8.69
C LEU A 72 -15.38 -13.17 -7.64
N ASP A 73 -14.25 -13.80 -8.01
CA ASP A 73 -13.20 -14.20 -7.07
C ASP A 73 -11.85 -13.57 -7.37
N GLY A 74 -11.85 -12.37 -7.93
CA GLY A 74 -10.63 -11.68 -8.26
C GLY A 74 -9.92 -11.06 -7.06
N TYR A 75 -8.65 -10.71 -7.24
CA TYR A 75 -7.87 -10.02 -6.22
C TYR A 75 -8.36 -8.57 -6.09
N GLN A 76 -8.68 -8.18 -4.86
CA GLN A 76 -9.08 -6.81 -4.53
C GLN A 76 -7.99 -6.17 -3.71
N TRP A 77 -7.70 -4.90 -3.98
CA TRP A 77 -6.66 -4.18 -3.26
C TRP A 77 -7.08 -2.75 -2.99
N GLN A 78 -6.51 -2.18 -1.93
CA GLN A 78 -6.70 -0.78 -1.56
C GLN A 78 -5.37 -0.19 -1.12
N LEU A 79 -5.14 1.06 -1.53
CA LEU A 79 -3.96 1.81 -1.14
C LEU A 79 -4.41 3.16 -0.60
N LYS A 80 -3.97 3.51 0.59
CA LYS A 80 -4.25 4.81 1.20
C LYS A 80 -2.94 5.49 1.54
N LEU A 81 -2.76 6.69 1.02
CA LEU A 81 -1.53 7.46 1.22
C LEU A 81 -1.87 8.87 1.68
N ARG A 82 -1.12 9.35 2.66
CA ARG A 82 -1.05 10.77 3.00
C ARG A 82 0.37 11.07 3.42
N ASN A 83 1.04 11.97 2.66
CA ASN A 83 2.42 12.31 2.97
C ASN A 83 2.50 13.39 4.05
N ARG A 84 3.71 13.79 4.40
CA ARG A 84 3.94 14.80 5.45
C ARG A 84 3.50 16.20 5.05
N LYS A 85 3.33 16.44 3.75
CA LYS A 85 2.84 17.72 3.24
C LYS A 85 1.32 17.80 3.23
N GLY A 86 0.64 16.69 3.54
CA GLY A 86 -0.81 16.62 3.57
C GLY A 86 -1.45 16.19 2.26
N GLU A 87 -0.67 15.86 1.23
CA GLU A 87 -1.22 15.30 0.00
C GLU A 87 -1.74 13.89 0.31
N ALA A 88 -2.94 13.58 -0.14
CA ALA A 88 -3.59 12.31 0.18
C ALA A 88 -4.22 11.69 -1.05
N LYS A 89 -4.25 10.36 -1.07
CA LYS A 89 -4.89 9.61 -2.15
C LYS A 89 -5.38 8.27 -1.64
N HIS A 90 -6.58 7.88 -2.07
CA HIS A 90 -7.14 6.56 -1.81
C HIS A 90 -7.43 5.92 -3.16
N ILE A 91 -6.83 4.76 -3.39
CA ILE A 91 -6.93 4.02 -4.65
C ILE A 91 -7.41 2.61 -4.34
N GLU A 92 -8.30 2.09 -5.17
CA GLU A 92 -8.76 0.72 -5.02
C GLU A 92 -8.85 0.03 -6.39
N GLY A 93 -8.72 -1.28 -6.40
CA GLY A 93 -8.79 -2.05 -7.61
C GLY A 93 -9.35 -3.45 -7.41
N HIS A 94 -9.90 -4.00 -8.49
CA HIS A 94 -10.42 -5.35 -8.53
C HIS A 94 -9.96 -6.00 -9.84
N GLU A 95 -8.98 -6.92 -9.75
CA GLU A 95 -8.36 -7.60 -10.90
C GLU A 95 -7.93 -6.64 -12.01
N SER A 96 -7.55 -5.44 -11.64
CA SER A 96 -7.07 -4.42 -12.55
C SER A 96 -6.03 -3.58 -11.82
N TYR A 97 -4.93 -3.27 -12.51
CA TYR A 97 -3.74 -2.70 -11.88
C TYR A 97 -3.16 -1.59 -12.73
N PRO A 98 -2.65 -0.52 -12.10
CA PRO A 98 -1.91 0.48 -12.84
C PRO A 98 -0.55 -0.08 -13.29
N LYS A 99 0.05 0.61 -14.26
CA LYS A 99 1.30 0.18 -14.90
C LYS A 99 2.44 -0.11 -13.92
N ASN A 100 2.58 0.69 -12.86
CA ASN A 100 3.68 0.58 -11.91
C ASN A 100 3.28 -0.15 -10.62
N PHE A 101 2.24 -0.98 -10.67
CA PHE A 101 1.75 -1.64 -9.46
C PHE A 101 2.80 -2.55 -8.82
N LYS A 102 3.54 -3.29 -9.63
CA LYS A 102 4.62 -4.17 -9.15
C LYS A 102 5.68 -3.39 -8.39
N ASP A 103 6.02 -2.22 -8.90
CA ASP A 103 7.00 -1.36 -8.26
C ASP A 103 6.50 -0.84 -6.90
N LEU A 104 5.21 -0.52 -6.81
CA LEU A 104 4.60 -0.13 -5.54
C LEU A 104 4.73 -1.26 -4.51
N ILE A 105 4.38 -2.49 -4.89
CA ILE A 105 4.47 -3.63 -3.99
C ILE A 105 5.90 -3.82 -3.50
N LYS A 106 6.88 -3.66 -4.39
CA LYS A 106 8.29 -3.75 -4.04
C LYS A 106 8.67 -2.69 -2.99
N GLU A 107 8.21 -1.45 -3.16
CA GLU A 107 8.52 -0.39 -2.21
C GLU A 107 7.85 -0.63 -0.85
N LEU A 108 6.64 -1.14 -0.85
CA LEU A 108 5.97 -1.53 0.41
C LEU A 108 6.73 -2.63 1.12
N ASN A 109 7.22 -3.62 0.38
CA ASN A 109 8.00 -4.71 0.96
C ASN A 109 9.31 -4.19 1.58
N ILE A 110 9.97 -3.25 0.94
CA ILE A 110 11.19 -2.63 1.48
C ILE A 110 10.86 -1.87 2.76
N LEU A 111 9.77 -1.10 2.76
CA LEU A 111 9.39 -0.27 3.90
C LEU A 111 9.03 -1.09 5.13
N PHE A 112 8.25 -2.16 4.95
CA PHE A 112 7.73 -2.96 6.07
C PHE A 112 8.51 -4.26 6.30
N GLY A 113 9.51 -4.56 5.49
CA GLY A 113 10.28 -5.79 5.62
C GLY A 113 9.48 -7.04 5.28
N THR A 114 8.59 -6.94 4.30
CA THR A 114 7.67 -8.01 3.92
C THR A 114 8.03 -8.63 2.58
N LYS A 115 7.31 -9.69 2.21
CA LYS A 115 7.47 -10.38 0.93
C LYS A 115 6.11 -10.59 0.27
N ILE A 116 5.32 -9.54 0.19
CA ILE A 116 4.05 -9.59 -0.53
C ILE A 116 4.33 -9.87 -1.99
N GLU A 117 3.65 -10.85 -2.55
CA GLU A 117 3.83 -11.23 -3.95
C GLU A 117 2.71 -10.66 -4.82
N PHE A 118 3.09 -10.38 -6.05
CA PHE A 118 2.14 -9.93 -7.04
C PHE A 118 2.50 -10.49 -8.42
#